data_e5ff8e20f3c646561b496b64be7f93d5
#
_entry.id   e5ff8e20f3c646561b496b64be7f93d5
#
_cell.length_a   1.000
_cell.length_b   1.000
_cell.length_c   1.000
_cell.angle_alpha   90.00
_cell.angle_beta   90.00
_cell.angle_gamma   90.00
#
_symmetry.space_group_name_H-M   'P 1'
#
loop_
_entity.id
_entity.type
_entity.pdbx_description
1 polymer ?
#
loop_
_entity_poly.entity_id
_entity_poly.type
_entity_poly.pdbx_seq_one_letter_code
_entity_poly.pdbx_strand_id
1 'polypeptide(L)'
;MPSASSPFTYLMTTEKPLVLATNDDGIDSEFLQALVRELVKDFEVVTCAPDGERSWIGHAISRHAKLVPKKIEDFPSLAYSLNGTPADCVNFACGHLIEKEPDLVISGINLGYNLTLPMILSSGTVGAALEGALLGFR
;
A
#
# COMPACT_ATOMS: atom_id res chain seq x y z
N MET A 1 8.47 18.37 48.98
CA MET A 1 9.12 18.14 47.68
C MET A 1 8.36 17.08 46.94
N PRO A 2 7.55 17.35 45.96
CA PRO A 2 6.92 16.32 45.15
C PRO A 2 7.97 15.72 44.23
N SER A 3 8.13 14.39 44.28
CA SER A 3 9.01 13.65 43.37
C SER A 3 8.49 13.74 41.95
N ALA A 4 9.37 14.14 41.02
CA ALA A 4 9.07 14.14 39.61
C ALA A 4 8.88 12.70 39.12
N SER A 5 7.64 12.31 38.90
CA SER A 5 7.30 11.09 38.17
C SER A 5 7.64 11.33 36.70
N SER A 6 8.56 10.52 36.19
CA SER A 6 8.95 10.50 34.78
C SER A 6 7.75 10.25 33.86
N PRO A 7 7.48 11.10 32.86
CA PRO A 7 6.30 10.96 31.98
C PRO A 7 6.57 10.13 30.74
N PHE A 8 7.50 9.19 30.74
CA PHE A 8 7.77 8.30 29.59
C PHE A 8 7.45 6.83 29.93
N THR A 9 6.18 6.56 30.21
CA THR A 9 5.67 5.21 29.96
C THR A 9 5.21 5.19 28.50
N TYR A 10 6.13 4.87 27.61
CA TYR A 10 5.79 4.46 26.24
C TYR A 10 4.98 3.17 26.41
N LEU A 11 3.66 3.28 26.30
CA LEU A 11 2.79 2.12 26.18
C LEU A 11 3.23 1.42 24.88
N MET A 12 4.02 0.37 25.01
CA MET A 12 4.27 -0.60 23.96
C MET A 12 2.91 -1.18 23.60
N THR A 13 2.25 -0.65 22.58
CA THR A 13 1.09 -1.31 21.99
C THR A 13 1.59 -2.63 21.43
N THR A 14 1.02 -3.73 21.90
CA THR A 14 1.35 -5.09 21.45
C THR A 14 0.82 -5.38 20.04
N GLU A 15 0.10 -4.43 19.45
CA GLU A 15 -0.43 -4.52 18.09
C GLU A 15 0.65 -4.17 17.08
N LYS A 16 0.76 -5.01 16.05
CA LYS A 16 1.65 -4.75 14.92
C LYS A 16 1.14 -3.52 14.15
N PRO A 17 2.04 -2.64 13.67
CA PRO A 17 1.64 -1.56 12.78
C PRO A 17 1.00 -2.11 11.51
N LEU A 18 -0.03 -1.40 11.00
CA LEU A 18 -0.73 -1.77 9.77
C LEU A 18 -0.02 -1.19 8.55
N VAL A 19 0.30 -2.05 7.61
CA VAL A 19 0.87 -1.69 6.30
C VAL A 19 -0.13 -1.98 5.21
N LEU A 20 -0.39 -0.99 4.35
CA LEU A 20 -1.05 -1.18 3.07
C LEU A 20 0.01 -1.39 1.99
N ALA A 21 0.03 -2.56 1.37
CA ALA A 21 0.93 -2.90 0.28
C ALA A 21 0.23 -2.84 -1.07
N THR A 22 0.89 -2.27 -2.07
CA THR A 22 0.40 -2.18 -3.46
C THR A 22 1.57 -2.23 -4.46
N ASN A 23 1.26 -2.20 -5.75
CA ASN A 23 2.23 -2.08 -6.86
C ASN A 23 1.54 -1.60 -8.14
N ASP A 24 2.26 -1.54 -9.26
CA ASP A 24 1.72 -1.32 -10.60
C ASP A 24 1.89 -2.52 -11.54
N ASP A 25 2.64 -3.54 -11.14
CA ASP A 25 2.78 -4.79 -11.91
C ASP A 25 1.54 -5.72 -11.78
N GLY A 26 0.69 -5.47 -10.80
CA GLY A 26 -0.52 -6.23 -10.53
C GLY A 26 -0.40 -7.23 -9.38
N ILE A 27 -1.55 -7.74 -8.95
CA ILE A 27 -1.67 -8.62 -7.77
C ILE A 27 -0.90 -9.94 -7.91
N ASP A 28 -0.72 -10.44 -9.12
CA ASP A 28 -0.01 -11.69 -9.41
C ASP A 28 1.52 -11.53 -9.43
N SER A 29 2.04 -10.32 -9.24
CA SER A 29 3.48 -10.05 -9.25
C SER A 29 4.21 -10.82 -8.16
N GLU A 30 5.21 -11.62 -8.55
CA GLU A 30 6.07 -12.36 -7.63
C GLU A 30 6.86 -11.42 -6.70
N PHE A 31 7.22 -10.23 -7.17
CA PHE A 31 7.94 -9.23 -6.38
C PHE A 31 7.06 -8.61 -5.29
N LEU A 32 5.78 -8.37 -5.57
CA LEU A 32 4.81 -7.95 -4.55
C LEU A 32 4.63 -9.03 -3.49
N GLN A 33 4.45 -10.28 -3.93
CA GLN A 33 4.29 -11.41 -3.01
C GLN A 33 5.54 -11.62 -2.15
N ALA A 34 6.73 -11.47 -2.71
CA ALA A 34 7.99 -11.57 -1.98
C ALA A 34 8.10 -10.47 -0.90
N LEU A 35 7.77 -9.23 -1.26
CA LEU A 35 7.71 -8.12 -0.32
C LEU A 35 6.73 -8.41 0.82
N VAL A 36 5.51 -8.83 0.50
CA VAL A 36 4.47 -9.10 1.51
C VAL A 36 4.86 -10.25 2.43
N ARG A 37 5.50 -11.32 1.92
CA ARG A 37 6.03 -12.43 2.76
C ARG A 37 7.04 -11.94 3.81
N GLU A 38 7.83 -10.93 3.49
CA GLU A 38 8.75 -10.34 4.48
C GLU A 38 8.01 -9.43 5.46
N LEU A 39 7.12 -8.59 4.97
CA LEU A 39 6.40 -7.63 5.81
C LEU A 39 5.53 -8.29 6.88
N VAL A 40 4.85 -9.41 6.59
CA VAL A 40 3.94 -10.08 7.55
C VAL A 40 4.66 -10.64 8.78
N LYS A 41 5.99 -10.74 8.74
CA LYS A 41 6.78 -11.17 9.91
C LYS A 41 6.66 -10.16 11.04
N ASP A 42 6.67 -8.86 10.73
CA ASP A 42 6.76 -7.78 11.70
C ASP A 42 5.52 -6.86 11.71
N PHE A 43 4.71 -6.87 10.63
CA PHE A 43 3.57 -5.98 10.42
C PHE A 43 2.26 -6.76 10.25
N GLU A 44 1.15 -6.10 10.54
CA GLU A 44 -0.14 -6.44 9.97
C GLU A 44 -0.17 -5.91 8.54
N VAL A 45 -0.52 -6.73 7.55
CA VAL A 45 -0.47 -6.32 6.14
C VAL A 45 -1.81 -6.55 5.48
N VAL A 46 -2.30 -5.53 4.81
CA VAL A 46 -3.38 -5.62 3.82
C VAL A 46 -2.79 -5.27 2.47
N THR A 47 -3.07 -6.09 1.47
CA THR A 47 -2.62 -5.86 0.09
C THR A 47 -3.82 -5.48 -0.77
N CYS A 48 -3.70 -4.39 -1.52
CA CYS A 48 -4.64 -4.03 -2.58
C CYS A 48 -3.82 -3.61 -3.81
N ALA A 49 -3.93 -4.36 -4.89
CA ALA A 49 -3.14 -4.13 -6.10
C ALA A 49 -4.02 -4.22 -7.35
N PRO A 50 -3.60 -3.62 -8.48
CA PRO A 50 -4.32 -3.75 -9.74
C PRO A 50 -4.52 -5.22 -10.15
N ASP A 51 -5.60 -5.50 -10.85
CA ASP A 51 -5.91 -6.82 -11.42
C ASP A 51 -4.99 -7.23 -12.60
N GLY A 52 -4.10 -6.37 -12.99
CA GLY A 52 -3.07 -6.57 -14.00
C GLY A 52 -2.12 -5.38 -14.07
N GLU A 53 -1.11 -5.48 -14.92
CA GLU A 53 -0.08 -4.46 -15.10
C GLU A 53 -0.68 -3.09 -15.48
N ARG A 54 -0.15 -2.03 -14.86
CA ARG A 54 -0.51 -0.61 -15.06
C ARG A 54 0.74 0.25 -15.22
N SER A 55 1.70 -0.21 -16.02
CA SER A 55 2.94 0.53 -16.29
C SER A 55 2.67 1.85 -16.99
N TRP A 56 3.51 2.85 -16.74
CA TRP A 56 3.46 4.19 -17.33
C TRP A 56 2.18 4.98 -17.06
N ILE A 57 1.42 4.62 -16.03
CA ILE A 57 0.15 5.29 -15.72
C ILE A 57 0.31 6.50 -14.81
N GLY A 58 1.48 6.66 -14.18
CA GLY A 58 1.74 7.74 -13.24
C GLY A 58 0.78 7.73 -12.05
N HIS A 59 0.39 8.90 -11.62
CA HIS A 59 -0.59 9.12 -10.54
C HIS A 59 -2.02 9.28 -11.08
N ALA A 60 -2.45 8.42 -12.00
CA ALA A 60 -3.79 8.48 -12.56
C ALA A 60 -4.84 7.97 -11.57
N ILE A 61 -5.99 8.65 -11.50
CA ILE A 61 -7.16 8.29 -10.71
C ILE A 61 -8.35 8.03 -11.63
N SER A 62 -9.09 6.97 -11.39
CA SER A 62 -10.30 6.59 -12.15
C SER A 62 -11.51 7.39 -11.69
N ARG A 63 -11.93 8.41 -12.46
CA ARG A 63 -13.07 9.28 -12.10
C ARG A 63 -14.43 8.66 -12.33
N HIS A 64 -14.57 7.83 -13.36
CA HIS A 64 -15.88 7.35 -13.84
C HIS A 64 -15.97 5.83 -13.94
N ALA A 65 -14.89 5.11 -13.67
CA ALA A 65 -14.89 3.65 -13.67
C ALA A 65 -15.56 3.13 -12.39
N LYS A 66 -16.37 2.09 -12.54
CA LYS A 66 -16.84 1.30 -11.39
C LYS A 66 -15.69 0.43 -10.91
N LEU A 67 -15.13 0.74 -9.76
CA LEU A 67 -14.10 -0.06 -9.13
C LEU A 67 -14.72 -1.26 -8.42
N VAL A 68 -14.19 -2.44 -8.68
CA VAL A 68 -14.71 -3.72 -8.16
C VAL A 68 -13.56 -4.49 -7.51
N PRO A 69 -13.54 -4.58 -6.19
CA PRO A 69 -12.54 -5.39 -5.49
C PRO A 69 -12.88 -6.88 -5.61
N LYS A 70 -11.86 -7.70 -5.74
CA LYS A 70 -11.96 -9.16 -5.64
C LYS A 70 -11.00 -9.63 -4.56
N LYS A 71 -11.49 -10.33 -3.56
CA LYS A 71 -10.65 -10.96 -2.56
C LYS A 71 -9.81 -12.06 -3.21
N ILE A 72 -8.52 -12.09 -2.88
CA ILE A 72 -7.58 -13.09 -3.37
C ILE A 72 -7.32 -14.08 -2.24
N GLU A 73 -7.65 -15.32 -2.49
CA GLU A 73 -7.27 -16.42 -1.60
C GLU A 73 -5.82 -16.83 -1.87
N ASP A 74 -5.21 -17.60 -0.99
CA ASP A 74 -3.83 -18.10 -1.11
C ASP A 74 -2.76 -17.01 -1.30
N PHE A 75 -2.99 -15.81 -0.75
CA PHE A 75 -2.02 -14.73 -0.73
C PHE A 75 -1.36 -14.62 0.66
N PRO A 76 -0.10 -14.13 0.78
CA PRO A 76 0.60 -14.06 2.07
C PRO A 76 -0.06 -13.16 3.13
N SER A 77 -0.94 -12.27 2.74
CA SER A 77 -1.74 -11.39 3.61
C SER A 77 -3.22 -11.41 3.22
N LEU A 78 -4.07 -10.67 3.94
CA LEU A 78 -5.37 -10.29 3.43
C LEU A 78 -5.16 -9.48 2.15
N ALA A 79 -5.70 -9.95 1.03
CA ALA A 79 -5.40 -9.37 -0.27
C ALA A 79 -6.64 -9.19 -1.16
N TYR A 80 -6.60 -8.12 -1.94
CA TYR A 80 -7.62 -7.77 -2.93
C TYR A 80 -6.96 -7.36 -4.24
N SER A 81 -7.52 -7.78 -5.36
CA SER A 81 -7.27 -7.15 -6.65
C SER A 81 -8.35 -6.10 -6.95
N LEU A 82 -7.98 -5.06 -7.67
CA LEU A 82 -8.88 -3.98 -8.08
C LEU A 82 -8.70 -3.69 -9.56
N ASN A 83 -9.79 -3.50 -10.29
CA ASN A 83 -9.77 -3.10 -11.70
C ASN A 83 -9.44 -1.60 -11.89
N GLY A 84 -8.53 -1.08 -11.10
CA GLY A 84 -8.14 0.32 -11.05
C GLY A 84 -6.65 0.54 -11.26
N THR A 85 -6.23 1.78 -11.06
CA THR A 85 -4.82 2.18 -11.05
C THR A 85 -4.19 1.86 -9.70
N PRO A 86 -2.84 1.89 -9.57
CA PRO A 86 -2.19 1.77 -8.26
C PRO A 86 -2.66 2.83 -7.24
N ALA A 87 -2.86 4.06 -7.65
CA ALA A 87 -3.41 5.11 -6.79
C ALA A 87 -4.87 4.83 -6.39
N ASP A 88 -5.70 4.30 -7.31
CA ASP A 88 -7.05 3.83 -6.97
C ASP A 88 -7.00 2.74 -5.91
N CYS A 89 -6.04 1.82 -5.97
CA CYS A 89 -5.90 0.75 -4.98
C CYS A 89 -5.66 1.30 -3.58
N VAL A 90 -4.82 2.33 -3.44
CA VAL A 90 -4.58 3.00 -2.15
C VAL A 90 -5.84 3.69 -1.66
N ASN A 91 -6.48 4.52 -2.49
CA ASN A 91 -7.71 5.22 -2.14
C ASN A 91 -8.84 4.27 -1.76
N PHE A 92 -9.05 3.24 -2.58
CA PHE A 92 -10.14 2.29 -2.37
C PHE A 92 -9.92 1.47 -1.09
N ALA A 93 -8.68 1.02 -0.86
CA ALA A 93 -8.36 0.27 0.35
C ALA A 93 -8.60 1.10 1.60
N CYS A 94 -8.10 2.33 1.64
CA CYS A 94 -8.28 3.23 2.79
C CYS A 94 -9.75 3.61 3.02
N GLY A 95 -10.55 3.73 1.96
CA GLY A 95 -11.95 4.11 2.08
C GLY A 95 -12.92 2.97 2.33
N HIS A 96 -12.57 1.72 1.96
CA HIS A 96 -13.57 0.64 1.86
C HIS A 96 -13.11 -0.74 2.32
N LEU A 97 -11.81 -1.03 2.40
CA LEU A 97 -11.32 -2.38 2.70
C LEU A 97 -10.68 -2.52 4.09
N ILE A 98 -10.18 -1.45 4.65
CA ILE A 98 -9.53 -1.42 5.96
C ILE A 98 -10.33 -0.54 6.91
N GLU A 99 -10.51 -1.00 8.16
CA GLU A 99 -11.23 -0.25 9.18
C GLU A 99 -10.35 0.76 9.91
N LYS A 100 -9.06 0.46 9.98
CA LYS A 100 -8.03 1.27 10.65
C LYS A 100 -7.13 1.91 9.61
N GLU A 101 -6.83 3.18 9.78
CA GLU A 101 -5.86 3.88 8.94
C GLU A 101 -4.50 3.16 8.95
N PRO A 102 -3.84 2.96 7.81
CA PRO A 102 -2.53 2.34 7.78
C PRO A 102 -1.47 3.27 8.38
N ASP A 103 -0.53 2.70 9.09
CA ASP A 103 0.64 3.42 9.60
C ASP A 103 1.64 3.71 8.48
N LEU A 104 1.60 2.90 7.41
CA LEU A 104 2.53 2.97 6.28
C LEU A 104 1.87 2.46 5.00
N VAL A 105 2.11 3.14 3.89
CA VAL A 105 1.80 2.67 2.53
C VAL A 105 3.10 2.31 1.82
N ILE A 106 3.21 1.08 1.35
CA ILE A 106 4.36 0.59 0.59
C ILE A 106 3.91 0.22 -0.82
N SER A 107 4.56 0.79 -1.83
CA SER A 107 4.34 0.46 -3.23
C SER A 107 5.57 -0.17 -3.86
N GLY A 108 5.42 -1.37 -4.37
CA GLY A 108 6.49 -2.14 -5.03
C GLY A 108 6.41 -3.65 -4.68
N ILE A 109 7.47 -4.41 -4.90
CA ILE A 109 8.75 -4.02 -5.54
C ILE A 109 8.52 -3.96 -7.05
N ASN A 110 8.90 -2.86 -7.68
CA ASN A 110 8.69 -2.63 -9.09
C ASN A 110 9.57 -3.53 -9.97
N LEU A 111 9.00 -4.11 -11.00
CA LEU A 111 9.74 -4.77 -12.07
C LEU A 111 10.17 -3.71 -13.09
N GLY A 112 11.35 -3.15 -12.91
CA GLY A 112 11.89 -2.11 -13.79
C GLY A 112 12.56 -0.97 -13.04
N TYR A 113 13.04 0.02 -13.78
CA TYR A 113 13.84 1.12 -13.25
C TYR A 113 13.05 2.43 -13.24
N ASN A 114 13.16 3.17 -12.14
CA ASN A 114 12.66 4.54 -11.98
C ASN A 114 13.85 5.49 -11.76
N LEU A 115 14.77 5.55 -12.72
CA LEU A 115 16.07 6.22 -12.59
C LEU A 115 16.08 7.69 -13.05
N THR A 116 15.10 8.10 -13.85
CA THR A 116 15.03 9.46 -14.40
C THR A 116 13.75 10.14 -13.99
N LEU A 117 13.73 11.47 -14.00
CA LEU A 117 12.53 12.23 -13.65
C LEU A 117 11.29 11.84 -14.51
N PRO A 118 11.38 11.68 -15.83
CA PRO A 118 10.25 11.19 -16.61
C PRO A 118 9.76 9.81 -16.19
N MET A 119 10.65 8.87 -15.85
CA MET A 119 10.28 7.55 -15.36
C MET A 119 9.58 7.61 -14.01
N ILE A 120 10.10 8.44 -13.09
CA ILE A 120 9.48 8.65 -11.78
C ILE A 120 8.07 9.23 -11.92
N LEU A 121 7.90 10.26 -12.74
CA LEU A 121 6.61 10.94 -12.93
C LEU A 121 5.56 10.07 -13.63
N SER A 122 5.99 9.14 -14.47
CA SER A 122 5.09 8.21 -15.17
C SER A 122 4.91 6.86 -14.45
N SER A 123 5.64 6.61 -13.36
CA SER A 123 5.58 5.35 -12.61
C SER A 123 4.28 5.21 -11.84
N GLY A 124 3.56 4.11 -12.04
CA GLY A 124 2.42 3.74 -11.22
C GLY A 124 2.81 3.37 -9.79
N THR A 125 3.98 2.73 -9.62
CA THR A 125 4.55 2.45 -8.28
C THR A 125 4.75 3.74 -7.48
N VAL A 126 5.38 4.76 -8.08
CA VAL A 126 5.57 6.07 -7.44
C VAL A 126 4.23 6.78 -7.23
N GLY A 127 3.31 6.68 -8.20
CA GLY A 127 1.97 7.26 -8.11
C GLY A 127 1.18 6.74 -6.91
N ALA A 128 1.23 5.46 -6.62
CA ALA A 128 0.57 4.88 -5.45
C ALA A 128 1.21 5.34 -4.13
N ALA A 129 2.54 5.40 -4.06
CA ALA A 129 3.23 5.94 -2.88
C ALA A 129 2.89 7.41 -2.65
N LEU A 130 2.81 8.19 -3.74
CA LEU A 130 2.39 9.60 -3.67
C LEU A 130 0.96 9.73 -3.17
N GLU A 131 0.04 8.85 -3.61
CA GLU A 131 -1.34 8.85 -3.11
C GLU A 131 -1.39 8.62 -1.60
N GLY A 132 -0.64 7.64 -1.09
CA GLY A 132 -0.51 7.42 0.35
C GLY A 132 -0.03 8.66 1.10
N ALA A 133 0.98 9.34 0.56
CA ALA A 133 1.51 10.57 1.15
C ALA A 133 0.48 11.73 1.11
N LEU A 134 -0.31 11.85 0.04
CA LEU A 134 -1.38 12.86 -0.07
C LEU A 134 -2.52 12.60 0.91
N LEU A 135 -2.80 11.34 1.24
CA LEU A 135 -3.75 10.96 2.29
C LEU A 135 -3.19 11.13 3.72
N GLY A 136 -1.92 11.50 3.86
CA GLY A 136 -1.27 11.76 5.14
C GLY A 136 -0.52 10.57 5.74
N PHE A 137 -0.40 9.46 5.03
CA PHE A 137 0.34 8.28 5.46
C PHE A 137 1.84 8.38 5.10
N ARG A 138 2.64 7.54 5.74
CA ARG A 138 4.07 7.41 5.43
C ARG A 138 4.31 6.42 4.32
#